data_e353bd5c0fa353b7e4367be377a1a2ad
#
_entry.id   e353bd5c0fa353b7e4367be377a1a2ad
#
_cell.length_a   1.000
_cell.length_b   1.000
_cell.length_c   1.000
_cell.angle_alpha   90.00
_cell.angle_beta   90.00
_cell.angle_gamma   90.00
#
_symmetry.space_group_name_H-M   'P 1'
#
loop_
_entity.id
_entity.type
_entity.pdbx_description
1 polymer ?
#
loop_
_entity_poly.entity_id
_entity_poly.type
_entity_poly.pdbx_seq_one_letter_code
_entity_poly.pdbx_strand_id
1 'polypeptide(L)'
;MRRRKVLGLLAASPAIVRAASAQTDDWNKVVDAAKKEGKLLIYTASIGSPFHKTVIKAFESKYGITVDLLEARASEVRERVRVEQSAGRFLGDLHHNGSTTTWLMTRDGNFQPHGEIPNVKNIEPPYAADDIKIPAEVISYSLLVNKNMVKPADEPKSWKDILDPKWTGKILSDDYRALGGGAVFFVVMQNTFGREFHEKLAAQKPSFSRDLQNSERRTARGEFPIYLPFNLQDLNNLKGLPVKAIVPAEGRPYVRFDISMLKNAPHPNAARLFMNHYLEPEQQLVFANAGYNPVIKGVVEKTIEEIRPLLAAKPMGTTIPERQDEMLELAKQIYK
;
A
#
# COMPACT_ATOMS: atom_id res chain seq x y z
N MET A 1 -70.80 7.74 -19.85
CA MET A 1 -69.68 7.19 -19.01
C MET A 1 -68.38 7.78 -19.52
N ARG A 2 -67.84 8.81 -18.85
CA ARG A 2 -66.57 9.47 -19.23
C ARG A 2 -65.49 9.00 -18.23
N ARG A 3 -64.48 8.26 -18.72
CA ARG A 3 -63.28 7.88 -17.95
C ARG A 3 -62.31 9.06 -17.91
N ARG A 4 -62.06 9.63 -16.72
CA ARG A 4 -60.99 10.59 -16.46
C ARG A 4 -59.68 9.83 -16.33
N LYS A 5 -58.69 10.18 -17.20
CA LYS A 5 -57.31 9.80 -17.04
C LYS A 5 -56.66 10.73 -16.00
N VAL A 6 -56.13 10.17 -14.92
CA VAL A 6 -55.31 10.90 -13.95
C VAL A 6 -53.86 10.77 -14.41
N LEU A 7 -53.27 11.88 -14.82
CA LEU A 7 -51.81 12.01 -15.00
C LEU A 7 -51.18 12.17 -13.61
N GLY A 8 -50.43 11.17 -13.18
CA GLY A 8 -49.57 11.29 -12.00
C GLY A 8 -48.29 12.02 -12.37
N LEU A 9 -48.12 13.25 -11.93
CA LEU A 9 -46.82 13.92 -11.92
C LEU A 9 -45.94 13.27 -10.84
N LEU A 10 -44.85 12.63 -11.26
CA LEU A 10 -43.74 12.24 -10.37
C LEU A 10 -42.95 13.51 -10.02
N ALA A 11 -43.24 14.07 -8.86
CA ALA A 11 -42.41 15.13 -8.28
C ALA A 11 -41.07 14.51 -7.83
N ALA A 12 -39.99 14.79 -8.54
CA ALA A 12 -38.65 14.47 -8.10
C ALA A 12 -38.32 15.22 -6.80
N SER A 13 -38.00 14.48 -5.76
CA SER A 13 -37.79 15.00 -4.41
C SER A 13 -36.61 16.00 -4.37
N PRO A 14 -36.80 17.24 -3.88
CA PRO A 14 -35.72 18.24 -3.75
C PRO A 14 -34.65 17.90 -2.69
N ALA A 15 -34.83 16.80 -1.94
CA ALA A 15 -33.93 16.37 -0.87
C ALA A 15 -32.53 15.93 -1.37
N ILE A 16 -32.45 15.30 -2.57
CA ILE A 16 -31.17 14.80 -3.11
C ILE A 16 -30.27 15.96 -3.56
N VAL A 17 -30.83 17.00 -4.16
CA VAL A 17 -30.09 18.17 -4.61
C VAL A 17 -29.58 19.00 -3.42
N ARG A 18 -30.34 19.06 -2.33
CA ARG A 18 -30.00 19.81 -1.12
C ARG A 18 -28.89 19.13 -0.31
N ALA A 19 -28.84 17.78 -0.29
CA ALA A 19 -27.77 17.04 0.37
C ALA A 19 -26.43 17.19 -0.38
N ALA A 20 -26.42 17.12 -1.72
CA ALA A 20 -25.22 17.29 -2.52
C ALA A 20 -24.67 18.72 -2.46
N SER A 21 -25.52 19.76 -2.42
CA SER A 21 -25.07 21.15 -2.28
C SER A 21 -24.56 21.45 -0.87
N ALA A 22 -25.18 20.92 0.18
CA ALA A 22 -24.70 21.08 1.56
C ALA A 22 -23.33 20.43 1.79
N GLN A 23 -23.07 19.27 1.14
CA GLN A 23 -21.79 18.56 1.23
C GLN A 23 -20.67 19.32 0.49
N THR A 24 -20.95 19.90 -0.68
CA THR A 24 -20.00 20.74 -1.42
C THR A 24 -19.66 22.04 -0.68
N ASP A 25 -20.63 22.68 -0.07
CA ASP A 25 -20.43 23.90 0.71
C ASP A 25 -19.58 23.62 1.97
N ASP A 26 -19.75 22.48 2.59
CA ASP A 26 -18.98 22.08 3.78
C ASP A 26 -17.52 21.75 3.41
N TRP A 27 -17.30 21.05 2.28
CA TRP A 27 -15.94 20.76 1.80
C TRP A 27 -15.17 22.01 1.37
N ASN A 28 -15.82 23.00 0.76
CA ASN A 28 -15.20 24.28 0.42
C ASN A 28 -14.71 25.02 1.68
N LYS A 29 -15.41 24.92 2.80
CA LYS A 29 -14.95 25.45 4.08
C LYS A 29 -13.66 24.77 4.56
N VAL A 30 -13.55 23.44 4.35
CA VAL A 30 -12.32 22.71 4.67
C VAL A 30 -11.16 23.22 3.81
N VAL A 31 -11.37 23.41 2.49
CA VAL A 31 -10.36 23.95 1.59
C VAL A 31 -9.90 25.35 2.01
N ASP A 32 -10.84 26.23 2.35
CA ASP A 32 -10.52 27.59 2.78
C ASP A 32 -9.80 27.63 4.13
N ALA A 33 -10.19 26.77 5.06
CA ALA A 33 -9.52 26.62 6.35
C ALA A 33 -8.11 26.05 6.19
N ALA A 34 -7.92 25.03 5.35
CA ALA A 34 -6.63 24.45 5.02
C ALA A 34 -5.65 25.49 4.45
N LYS A 35 -6.12 26.32 3.51
CA LYS A 35 -5.31 27.44 2.96
C LYS A 35 -4.90 28.45 4.01
N LYS A 36 -5.75 28.70 5.04
CA LYS A 36 -5.41 29.58 6.15
C LYS A 36 -4.39 28.93 7.12
N GLU A 37 -4.45 27.60 7.29
CA GLU A 37 -3.44 26.85 8.04
C GLU A 37 -2.08 26.91 7.34
N GLY A 38 -2.04 26.87 6.01
CA GLY A 38 -0.89 27.19 5.14
C GLY A 38 0.26 26.20 5.15
N LYS A 39 0.22 25.18 6.03
CA LYS A 39 1.27 24.17 6.15
C LYS A 39 0.72 22.83 6.59
N LEU A 40 1.54 21.77 6.39
CA LEU A 40 1.25 20.40 6.77
C LEU A 40 2.55 19.68 7.13
N LEU A 41 2.59 18.89 8.20
CA LEU A 41 3.71 18.03 8.53
C LEU A 41 3.29 16.56 8.50
N ILE A 42 3.94 15.77 7.63
CA ILE A 42 3.68 14.34 7.43
C ILE A 42 4.83 13.52 7.99
N TYR A 43 4.54 12.57 8.87
CA TYR A 43 5.48 11.55 9.33
C TYR A 43 5.33 10.29 8.50
N THR A 44 6.36 9.94 7.73
CA THR A 44 6.28 8.85 6.74
C THR A 44 7.42 7.85 6.86
N ALA A 45 7.10 6.58 6.55
CA ALA A 45 8.09 5.52 6.38
C ALA A 45 8.56 5.35 4.93
N SER A 46 8.07 6.16 4.00
CA SER A 46 8.46 6.13 2.57
C SER A 46 9.68 7.00 2.30
N ILE A 47 10.82 6.63 2.91
CA ILE A 47 12.05 7.40 2.89
C ILE A 47 12.55 7.61 1.45
N GLY A 48 12.75 8.87 1.07
CA GLY A 48 13.34 9.27 -0.21
C GLY A 48 12.45 9.04 -1.44
N SER A 49 11.19 8.64 -1.27
CA SER A 49 10.30 8.29 -2.38
C SER A 49 10.09 9.45 -3.35
N PRO A 50 10.49 9.34 -4.63
CA PRO A 50 10.27 10.39 -5.62
C PRO A 50 8.78 10.57 -5.96
N PHE A 51 7.97 9.51 -5.79
CA PHE A 51 6.54 9.51 -6.10
C PHE A 51 5.78 10.33 -5.07
N HIS A 52 6.07 10.18 -3.78
CA HIS A 52 5.52 11.03 -2.72
C HIS A 52 5.86 12.50 -2.95
N LYS A 53 7.11 12.80 -3.31
CA LYS A 53 7.54 14.18 -3.64
C LYS A 53 6.78 14.76 -4.83
N THR A 54 6.43 13.93 -5.83
CA THR A 54 5.61 14.36 -6.98
C THR A 54 4.20 14.73 -6.55
N VAL A 55 3.54 13.89 -5.74
CA VAL A 55 2.19 14.14 -5.22
C VAL A 55 2.17 15.36 -4.31
N ILE A 56 3.17 15.52 -3.45
CA ILE A 56 3.33 16.71 -2.58
C ILE A 56 3.46 17.98 -3.40
N LYS A 57 4.34 18.01 -4.41
CA LYS A 57 4.49 19.16 -5.29
C LYS A 57 3.20 19.53 -6.01
N ALA A 58 2.42 18.53 -6.44
CA ALA A 58 1.11 18.77 -7.04
C ALA A 58 0.14 19.42 -6.03
N PHE A 59 0.14 18.97 -4.79
CA PHE A 59 -0.65 19.55 -3.72
C PHE A 59 -0.25 20.98 -3.41
N GLU A 60 1.04 21.24 -3.19
CA GLU A 60 1.59 22.58 -2.94
C GLU A 60 1.23 23.56 -4.07
N SER A 61 1.41 23.13 -5.33
CA SER A 61 1.09 23.95 -6.52
C SER A 61 -0.40 24.24 -6.63
N LYS A 62 -1.28 23.28 -6.28
CA LYS A 62 -2.73 23.40 -6.40
C LYS A 62 -3.34 24.26 -5.30
N TYR A 63 -2.82 24.16 -4.08
CA TYR A 63 -3.46 24.74 -2.89
C TYR A 63 -2.66 25.84 -2.21
N GLY A 64 -1.35 26.00 -2.52
CA GLY A 64 -0.49 27.00 -1.89
C GLY A 64 -0.15 26.67 -0.43
N ILE A 65 -0.21 25.36 -0.05
CA ILE A 65 0.07 24.86 1.31
C ILE A 65 1.42 24.16 1.29
N THR A 66 2.35 24.59 2.14
CA THR A 66 3.67 23.96 2.26
C THR A 66 3.57 22.62 2.98
N VAL A 67 4.26 21.59 2.47
CA VAL A 67 4.29 20.25 3.08
C VAL A 67 5.70 19.89 3.53
N ASP A 68 5.89 19.75 4.83
CA ASP A 68 7.10 19.22 5.42
C ASP A 68 7.01 17.71 5.61
N LEU A 69 8.11 16.99 5.36
CA LEU A 69 8.24 15.55 5.58
C LEU A 69 9.22 15.26 6.72
N LEU A 70 8.78 14.44 7.65
CA LEU A 70 9.66 13.70 8.53
C LEU A 70 9.75 12.26 8.01
N GLU A 71 10.84 11.93 7.37
CA GLU A 71 11.11 10.61 6.81
C GLU A 71 11.97 9.80 7.78
N ALA A 72 11.45 8.66 8.26
CA ALA A 72 12.16 7.77 9.16
C ALA A 72 11.62 6.35 9.07
N ARG A 73 12.31 5.36 9.65
CA ARG A 73 11.81 3.98 9.70
C ARG A 73 10.48 3.91 10.46
N ALA A 74 9.64 2.95 10.11
CA ALA A 74 8.32 2.77 10.70
C ALA A 74 8.32 2.75 12.25
N SER A 75 9.29 2.05 12.85
CA SER A 75 9.46 2.00 14.31
C SER A 75 9.91 3.33 14.90
N GLU A 76 10.75 4.09 14.20
CA GLU A 76 11.25 5.40 14.63
C GLU A 76 10.13 6.45 14.58
N VAL A 77 9.31 6.43 13.51
CA VAL A 77 8.11 7.28 13.41
C VAL A 77 7.16 7.00 14.57
N ARG A 78 6.85 5.72 14.84
CA ARG A 78 5.98 5.33 15.96
C ARG A 78 6.52 5.80 17.30
N GLU A 79 7.81 5.57 17.57
CA GLU A 79 8.44 5.99 18.82
C GLU A 79 8.45 7.50 18.96
N ARG A 80 8.73 8.25 17.90
CA ARG A 80 8.67 9.70 17.90
C ARG A 80 7.29 10.23 18.28
N VAL A 81 6.23 9.73 17.63
CA VAL A 81 4.85 10.12 17.96
C VAL A 81 4.53 9.79 19.40
N ARG A 82 4.93 8.61 19.89
CA ARG A 82 4.72 8.20 21.28
C ARG A 82 5.38 9.18 22.26
N VAL A 83 6.64 9.55 22.04
CA VAL A 83 7.40 10.47 22.90
C VAL A 83 6.79 11.87 22.86
N GLU A 84 6.49 12.39 21.68
CA GLU A 84 5.90 13.72 21.51
C GLU A 84 4.55 13.82 22.22
N GLN A 85 3.64 12.88 21.97
CA GLN A 85 2.30 12.90 22.55
C GLN A 85 2.31 12.65 24.06
N SER A 86 3.22 11.79 24.56
CA SER A 86 3.40 11.59 26.01
C SER A 86 3.88 12.85 26.72
N ALA A 87 4.62 13.70 26.03
CA ALA A 87 5.08 14.99 26.54
C ALA A 87 4.05 16.13 26.30
N GLY A 88 2.83 15.81 25.82
CA GLY A 88 1.80 16.81 25.49
C GLY A 88 2.13 17.65 24.25
N ARG A 89 3.09 17.22 23.43
CA ARG A 89 3.48 17.92 22.20
C ARG A 89 2.83 17.23 21.00
N PHE A 90 2.10 17.98 20.21
CA PHE A 90 1.40 17.53 19.02
C PHE A 90 1.95 18.32 17.83
N LEU A 91 2.97 17.77 17.17
CA LEU A 91 3.74 18.48 16.12
C LEU A 91 3.35 18.05 14.72
N GLY A 92 3.16 16.75 14.49
CA GLY A 92 2.78 16.19 13.21
C GLY A 92 1.29 16.22 12.97
N ASP A 93 0.89 16.31 11.71
CA ASP A 93 -0.49 16.32 11.27
C ASP A 93 -0.94 14.96 10.76
N LEU A 94 -0.12 14.34 9.91
CA LEU A 94 -0.41 13.06 9.28
C LEU A 94 0.68 12.02 9.56
N HIS A 95 0.24 10.78 9.65
CA HIS A 95 1.07 9.59 9.66
C HIS A 95 0.81 8.81 8.37
N HIS A 96 1.88 8.40 7.68
CA HIS A 96 1.82 7.56 6.48
C HIS A 96 2.76 6.36 6.63
N ASN A 97 2.21 5.15 6.75
CA ASN A 97 3.00 3.96 7.09
C ASN A 97 2.28 2.65 6.75
N GLY A 98 3.02 1.54 6.78
CA GLY A 98 2.49 0.21 6.62
C GLY A 98 1.41 -0.14 7.65
N SER A 99 0.40 -0.90 7.23
CA SER A 99 -0.82 -1.21 8.00
C SER A 99 -0.57 -1.81 9.38
N THR A 100 0.50 -2.59 9.56
CA THR A 100 0.87 -3.15 10.88
C THR A 100 1.25 -2.05 11.88
N THR A 101 2.07 -1.08 11.47
CA THR A 101 2.44 0.06 12.32
C THR A 101 1.23 0.93 12.60
N THR A 102 0.41 1.20 11.59
CA THR A 102 -0.84 1.95 11.74
C THR A 102 -1.79 1.27 12.74
N TRP A 103 -1.92 -0.06 12.67
CA TRP A 103 -2.72 -0.82 13.63
C TRP A 103 -2.21 -0.67 15.07
N LEU A 104 -0.90 -0.81 15.29
CA LEU A 104 -0.29 -0.61 16.61
C LEU A 104 -0.56 0.78 17.15
N MET A 105 -0.40 1.81 16.33
CA MET A 105 -0.62 3.20 16.72
C MET A 105 -2.11 3.53 16.94
N THR A 106 -3.01 2.87 16.21
CA THR A 106 -4.47 2.97 16.45
C THR A 106 -4.81 2.41 17.84
N ARG A 107 -4.30 1.22 18.16
CA ARG A 107 -4.48 0.59 19.47
C ARG A 107 -3.93 1.48 20.62
N ASP A 108 -2.80 2.13 20.37
CA ASP A 108 -2.12 3.00 21.35
C ASP A 108 -2.80 4.40 21.46
N GLY A 109 -3.86 4.68 20.67
CA GLY A 109 -4.64 5.93 20.72
C GLY A 109 -3.90 7.16 20.17
N ASN A 110 -3.00 6.95 19.20
CA ASN A 110 -2.17 8.02 18.63
C ASN A 110 -2.87 8.84 17.53
N PHE A 111 -4.05 8.43 17.10
CA PHE A 111 -4.80 9.06 16.02
C PHE A 111 -6.10 9.70 16.50
N GLN A 112 -6.68 10.51 15.66
CA GLN A 112 -8.03 11.05 15.78
C GLN A 112 -8.84 10.80 14.51
N PRO A 113 -10.18 10.80 14.57
CA PRO A 113 -11.03 10.70 13.39
C PRO A 113 -10.73 11.81 12.38
N HIS A 114 -10.62 11.42 11.11
CA HIS A 114 -10.36 12.37 10.03
C HIS A 114 -11.62 13.08 9.52
N GLY A 115 -12.81 12.60 9.93
CA GLY A 115 -14.08 13.10 9.42
C GLY A 115 -14.33 12.72 7.96
N GLU A 116 -15.25 13.38 7.32
CA GLU A 116 -15.63 13.06 5.94
C GLU A 116 -14.55 13.50 4.94
N ILE A 117 -14.14 12.58 4.08
CA ILE A 117 -13.17 12.80 2.97
C ILE A 117 -13.87 12.38 1.66
N PRO A 118 -14.11 13.30 0.71
CA PRO A 118 -14.93 13.05 -0.47
C PRO A 118 -14.51 11.86 -1.33
N ASN A 119 -13.19 11.65 -1.52
CA ASN A 119 -12.67 10.61 -2.40
C ASN A 119 -12.64 9.21 -1.76
N VAL A 120 -12.91 9.07 -0.47
CA VAL A 120 -12.98 7.77 0.21
C VAL A 120 -14.03 6.85 -0.44
N LYS A 121 -15.13 7.40 -0.94
CA LYS A 121 -16.18 6.63 -1.66
C LYS A 121 -15.70 5.94 -2.94
N ASN A 122 -14.54 6.34 -3.47
CA ASN A 122 -13.96 5.80 -4.70
C ASN A 122 -12.96 4.66 -4.41
N ILE A 123 -12.70 4.34 -3.14
CA ILE A 123 -11.86 3.21 -2.75
C ILE A 123 -12.56 1.91 -3.12
N GLU A 124 -11.83 1.01 -3.79
CA GLU A 124 -12.38 -0.26 -4.25
C GLU A 124 -11.97 -1.45 -3.36
N PRO A 125 -12.83 -2.48 -3.25
CA PRO A 125 -12.46 -3.72 -2.57
C PRO A 125 -11.20 -4.35 -3.17
N PRO A 126 -10.36 -5.03 -2.34
CA PRO A 126 -10.60 -5.36 -0.93
C PRO A 126 -10.20 -4.25 0.06
N TYR A 127 -9.87 -3.06 -0.42
CA TYR A 127 -9.44 -1.95 0.41
C TYR A 127 -10.67 -1.19 0.95
N ALA A 128 -10.57 -0.75 2.20
CA ALA A 128 -11.61 0.05 2.84
C ALA A 128 -10.98 1.02 3.84
N ALA A 129 -11.54 2.23 3.91
CA ALA A 129 -11.25 3.20 4.96
C ALA A 129 -12.17 2.97 6.16
N ASP A 130 -11.71 3.41 7.33
CA ASP A 130 -12.55 3.63 8.51
C ASP A 130 -12.33 5.08 9.00
N ASP A 131 -12.89 5.43 10.17
CA ASP A 131 -12.83 6.81 10.68
C ASP A 131 -11.41 7.30 11.02
N ILE A 132 -10.46 6.37 11.17
CA ILE A 132 -9.09 6.64 11.64
C ILE A 132 -8.06 6.53 10.52
N LYS A 133 -8.22 5.57 9.62
CA LYS A 133 -7.22 5.25 8.60
C LYS A 133 -7.83 5.12 7.21
N ILE A 134 -7.13 5.65 6.25
CA ILE A 134 -7.45 5.57 4.83
C ILE A 134 -6.34 4.79 4.12
N PRO A 135 -6.66 3.74 3.35
CA PRO A 135 -5.70 3.13 2.44
C PRO A 135 -5.13 4.17 1.48
N ALA A 136 -3.82 4.26 1.40
CA ALA A 136 -3.12 5.24 0.56
C ALA A 136 -2.61 4.61 -0.74
N GLU A 137 -1.74 3.64 -0.62
CA GLU A 137 -1.23 2.81 -1.72
C GLU A 137 -0.90 1.41 -1.21
N VAL A 138 -0.61 0.50 -2.13
CA VAL A 138 -0.34 -0.90 -1.82
C VAL A 138 0.96 -1.36 -2.47
N ILE A 139 1.88 -1.84 -1.67
CA ILE A 139 3.06 -2.57 -2.12
C ILE A 139 2.64 -4.01 -2.41
N SER A 140 2.87 -4.45 -3.64
CA SER A 140 2.55 -5.81 -4.07
C SER A 140 3.81 -6.62 -4.32
N TYR A 141 3.73 -7.90 -3.98
CA TYR A 141 4.84 -8.82 -4.08
C TYR A 141 4.69 -9.78 -5.25
N SER A 142 5.82 -10.08 -5.88
CA SER A 142 5.94 -10.95 -7.03
C SER A 142 7.19 -11.82 -6.93
N LEU A 143 7.50 -12.56 -7.98
CA LEU A 143 8.80 -13.17 -8.23
C LEU A 143 9.63 -12.23 -9.10
N LEU A 144 10.91 -12.05 -8.80
CA LEU A 144 11.89 -11.49 -9.73
C LEU A 144 12.67 -12.66 -10.36
N VAL A 145 12.66 -12.73 -11.69
CA VAL A 145 13.29 -13.81 -12.44
C VAL A 145 14.38 -13.25 -13.35
N ASN A 146 15.57 -13.88 -13.35
CA ASN A 146 16.62 -13.57 -14.30
C ASN A 146 16.36 -14.26 -15.65
N LYS A 147 16.15 -13.48 -16.71
CA LYS A 147 15.80 -13.95 -18.06
C LYS A 147 16.90 -14.77 -18.75
N ASN A 148 18.16 -14.59 -18.35
CA ASN A 148 19.30 -15.34 -18.90
C ASN A 148 19.41 -16.74 -18.27
N MET A 149 18.85 -16.92 -17.06
CA MET A 149 18.95 -18.19 -16.30
C MET A 149 17.66 -19.01 -16.37
N VAL A 150 16.51 -18.35 -16.53
CA VAL A 150 15.19 -18.99 -16.56
C VAL A 150 14.60 -18.78 -17.96
N LYS A 151 14.46 -19.87 -18.70
CA LYS A 151 13.80 -19.83 -20.02
C LYS A 151 12.30 -19.58 -19.88
N PRO A 152 11.62 -18.99 -20.87
CA PRO A 152 10.17 -18.74 -20.80
C PRO A 152 9.32 -19.98 -20.48
N ALA A 153 9.74 -21.17 -20.96
CA ALA A 153 9.05 -22.43 -20.68
C ALA A 153 9.19 -22.90 -19.21
N ASP A 154 10.25 -22.46 -18.51
CA ASP A 154 10.55 -22.85 -17.14
C ASP A 154 10.08 -21.83 -16.09
N GLU A 155 9.51 -20.71 -16.54
CA GLU A 155 9.05 -19.65 -15.65
C GLU A 155 7.93 -20.13 -14.72
N PRO A 156 8.03 -19.82 -13.41
CA PRO A 156 6.96 -20.14 -12.47
C PRO A 156 5.65 -19.45 -12.85
N LYS A 157 4.57 -20.24 -12.99
CA LYS A 157 3.20 -19.77 -13.29
C LYS A 157 2.32 -19.79 -12.05
N SER A 158 2.70 -20.57 -11.05
CA SER A 158 2.07 -20.75 -9.74
C SER A 158 3.10 -20.50 -8.64
N TRP A 159 2.67 -20.04 -7.48
CA TRP A 159 3.52 -20.01 -6.29
C TRP A 159 4.03 -21.40 -5.91
N LYS A 160 3.31 -22.46 -6.27
CA LYS A 160 3.76 -23.84 -6.03
C LYS A 160 4.91 -24.28 -6.93
N ASP A 161 5.11 -23.62 -8.09
CA ASP A 161 6.17 -24.01 -9.03
C ASP A 161 7.58 -23.73 -8.46
N ILE A 162 7.72 -22.85 -7.44
CA ILE A 162 8.98 -22.64 -6.75
C ILE A 162 9.36 -23.84 -5.83
N LEU A 163 8.45 -24.79 -5.63
CA LEU A 163 8.69 -26.01 -4.87
C LEU A 163 9.30 -27.13 -5.72
N ASP A 164 9.43 -26.94 -7.04
CA ASP A 164 10.06 -27.91 -7.93
C ASP A 164 11.54 -28.10 -7.54
N PRO A 165 12.03 -29.36 -7.41
CA PRO A 165 13.42 -29.65 -7.06
C PRO A 165 14.47 -28.98 -7.94
N LYS A 166 14.14 -28.59 -9.18
CA LYS A 166 15.03 -27.83 -10.06
C LYS A 166 15.52 -26.51 -9.45
N TRP A 167 14.79 -25.97 -8.46
CA TRP A 167 15.10 -24.72 -7.76
C TRP A 167 15.90 -24.91 -6.47
N THR A 168 16.24 -26.14 -6.09
CA THR A 168 16.99 -26.42 -4.84
C THR A 168 18.32 -25.65 -4.83
N GLY A 169 18.53 -24.82 -3.79
CA GLY A 169 19.69 -23.94 -3.61
C GLY A 169 19.76 -22.76 -4.57
N LYS A 170 18.71 -22.49 -5.35
CA LYS A 170 18.68 -21.46 -6.40
C LYS A 170 17.71 -20.30 -6.11
N ILE A 171 17.05 -20.32 -4.95
CA ILE A 171 16.12 -19.27 -4.54
C ILE A 171 16.82 -18.31 -3.58
N LEU A 172 16.83 -17.02 -3.91
CA LEU A 172 17.13 -15.95 -2.96
C LEU A 172 15.81 -15.44 -2.38
N SER A 173 15.77 -15.20 -1.07
CA SER A 173 14.54 -14.76 -0.41
C SER A 173 14.79 -13.67 0.61
N ASP A 174 13.81 -12.78 0.80
CA ASP A 174 13.73 -11.98 2.01
C ASP A 174 13.45 -12.88 3.22
N ASP A 175 13.89 -12.47 4.39
CA ASP A 175 13.84 -13.31 5.59
C ASP A 175 12.41 -13.37 6.18
N TYR A 176 11.82 -14.55 6.18
CA TYR A 176 10.47 -14.79 6.70
C TYR A 176 10.38 -14.70 8.23
N ARG A 177 11.52 -14.79 8.93
CA ARG A 177 11.63 -14.82 10.40
C ARG A 177 11.69 -13.44 11.04
N ALA A 178 11.64 -12.39 10.21
CA ALA A 178 11.69 -11.00 10.65
C ALA A 178 10.61 -10.15 9.95
N LEU A 179 10.21 -9.06 10.57
CA LEU A 179 9.24 -8.12 10.00
C LEU A 179 9.74 -7.57 8.65
N GLY A 180 8.89 -7.60 7.63
CA GLY A 180 9.18 -7.15 6.28
C GLY A 180 8.35 -7.89 5.24
N GLY A 181 8.75 -7.77 3.98
CA GLY A 181 8.09 -8.44 2.85
C GLY A 181 8.09 -9.96 2.99
N GLY A 182 9.18 -10.52 3.52
CA GLY A 182 9.29 -11.95 3.80
C GLY A 182 8.22 -12.45 4.76
N ALA A 183 7.94 -11.73 5.85
CA ALA A 183 6.87 -12.07 6.79
C ALA A 183 5.47 -11.99 6.14
N VAL A 184 5.24 -10.98 5.27
CA VAL A 184 3.97 -10.89 4.51
C VAL A 184 3.80 -12.11 3.62
N PHE A 185 4.83 -12.46 2.85
CA PHE A 185 4.82 -13.63 1.98
C PHE A 185 4.54 -14.90 2.79
N PHE A 186 5.25 -15.09 3.92
CA PHE A 186 5.05 -16.24 4.79
C PHE A 186 3.59 -16.38 5.24
N VAL A 187 3.01 -15.30 5.79
CA VAL A 187 1.62 -15.34 6.30
C VAL A 187 0.63 -15.65 5.19
N VAL A 188 0.78 -15.02 4.03
CA VAL A 188 -0.16 -15.22 2.91
C VAL A 188 -0.05 -16.64 2.35
N MET A 189 1.16 -17.18 2.18
CA MET A 189 1.37 -18.56 1.74
C MET A 189 0.86 -19.58 2.79
N GLN A 190 1.08 -19.31 4.07
CA GLN A 190 0.56 -20.12 5.17
C GLN A 190 -0.97 -20.19 5.15
N ASN A 191 -1.63 -19.06 4.97
CA ASN A 191 -3.09 -18.97 4.91
C ASN A 191 -3.67 -19.61 3.64
N THR A 192 -2.94 -19.60 2.53
CA THR A 192 -3.41 -20.09 1.24
C THR A 192 -3.11 -21.59 1.04
N PHE A 193 -1.91 -22.02 1.39
CA PHE A 193 -1.41 -23.38 1.08
C PHE A 193 -1.05 -24.20 2.32
N GLY A 194 -1.06 -23.60 3.51
CA GLY A 194 -0.76 -24.26 4.74
C GLY A 194 0.73 -24.48 5.01
N ARG A 195 1.01 -25.14 6.13
CA ARG A 195 2.37 -25.41 6.63
C ARG A 195 3.21 -26.25 5.65
N GLU A 196 2.60 -27.20 4.98
CA GLU A 196 3.27 -28.10 4.03
C GLU A 196 3.97 -27.34 2.90
N PHE A 197 3.38 -26.23 2.42
CA PHE A 197 4.03 -25.36 1.44
C PHE A 197 5.38 -24.84 1.95
N HIS A 198 5.41 -24.36 3.17
CA HIS A 198 6.63 -23.82 3.78
C HIS A 198 7.67 -24.90 4.09
N GLU A 199 7.25 -26.09 4.50
CA GLU A 199 8.15 -27.24 4.71
C GLU A 199 8.82 -27.65 3.40
N LYS A 200 8.05 -27.72 2.31
CA LYS A 200 8.59 -27.98 0.96
C LYS A 200 9.51 -26.86 0.47
N LEU A 201 9.15 -25.59 0.73
CA LEU A 201 10.00 -24.46 0.37
C LEU A 201 11.30 -24.44 1.18
N ALA A 202 11.25 -24.76 2.46
CA ALA A 202 12.45 -24.90 3.29
C ALA A 202 13.38 -26.03 2.76
N ALA A 203 12.82 -27.13 2.26
CA ALA A 203 13.57 -28.21 1.61
C ALA A 203 14.29 -27.77 0.33
N GLN A 204 13.85 -26.68 -0.34
CA GLN A 204 14.57 -26.05 -1.44
C GLN A 204 15.84 -25.30 -1.01
N LYS A 205 16.10 -25.17 0.31
CA LYS A 205 17.27 -24.48 0.87
C LYS A 205 17.42 -23.05 0.34
N PRO A 206 16.42 -22.16 0.49
CA PRO A 206 16.52 -20.78 0.05
C PRO A 206 17.64 -20.06 0.80
N SER A 207 18.35 -19.18 0.12
CA SER A 207 19.29 -18.22 0.72
C SER A 207 18.52 -17.00 1.20
N PHE A 208 18.73 -16.56 2.43
CA PHE A 208 18.04 -15.43 3.00
C PHE A 208 18.91 -14.17 3.02
N SER A 209 18.28 -13.02 2.74
CA SER A 209 18.90 -11.70 2.84
C SER A 209 17.85 -10.66 3.22
N ARG A 210 18.21 -9.70 4.07
CA ARG A 210 17.35 -8.56 4.43
C ARG A 210 17.72 -7.28 3.67
N ASP A 211 18.73 -7.35 2.81
CA ASP A 211 19.10 -6.26 1.92
C ASP A 211 18.41 -6.46 0.57
N LEU A 212 17.21 -5.85 0.44
CA LEU A 212 16.34 -6.02 -0.73
C LEU A 212 17.05 -5.55 -2.01
N GLN A 213 17.64 -4.35 -2.01
CA GLN A 213 18.29 -3.79 -3.19
C GLN A 213 19.48 -4.63 -3.64
N ASN A 214 20.27 -5.15 -2.70
CA ASN A 214 21.38 -6.06 -3.03
C ASN A 214 20.84 -7.39 -3.57
N SER A 215 19.76 -7.94 -3.00
CA SER A 215 19.13 -9.17 -3.48
C SER A 215 18.65 -9.05 -4.94
N GLU A 216 18.03 -7.93 -5.28
CA GLU A 216 17.61 -7.59 -6.64
C GLU A 216 18.80 -7.55 -7.61
N ARG A 217 19.88 -6.87 -7.22
CA ARG A 217 21.11 -6.77 -8.02
C ARG A 217 21.82 -8.11 -8.18
N ARG A 218 21.86 -8.94 -7.13
CA ARG A 218 22.41 -10.30 -7.19
C ARG A 218 21.64 -11.18 -8.18
N THR A 219 20.32 -11.08 -8.16
CA THR A 219 19.46 -11.76 -9.14
C THR A 219 19.72 -11.22 -10.55
N ALA A 220 19.82 -9.90 -10.73
CA ALA A 220 20.09 -9.30 -12.03
C ALA A 220 21.46 -9.70 -12.60
N ARG A 221 22.50 -9.88 -11.76
CA ARG A 221 23.83 -10.36 -12.15
C ARG A 221 23.90 -11.87 -12.42
N GLY A 222 22.82 -12.62 -12.13
CA GLY A 222 22.78 -14.05 -12.35
C GLY A 222 23.38 -14.91 -11.23
N GLU A 223 23.48 -14.39 -10.01
CA GLU A 223 23.87 -15.21 -8.86
C GLU A 223 22.72 -16.16 -8.45
N PHE A 224 21.49 -15.70 -8.63
CA PHE A 224 20.27 -16.46 -8.38
C PHE A 224 19.29 -16.30 -9.55
N PRO A 225 18.66 -17.39 -10.02
CA PRO A 225 17.64 -17.30 -11.06
C PRO A 225 16.33 -16.68 -10.56
N ILE A 226 16.02 -16.77 -9.25
CA ILE A 226 14.76 -16.30 -8.66
C ILE A 226 15.04 -15.58 -7.34
N TYR A 227 14.38 -14.42 -7.16
CA TYR A 227 14.26 -13.71 -5.89
C TYR A 227 12.79 -13.50 -5.52
N LEU A 228 12.44 -13.72 -4.25
CA LEU A 228 11.09 -13.50 -3.70
C LEU A 228 11.11 -13.14 -2.20
N PRO A 229 10.06 -12.49 -1.68
CA PRO A 229 9.09 -11.75 -2.45
C PRO A 229 9.71 -10.45 -2.98
N PHE A 230 9.51 -10.16 -4.25
CA PHE A 230 10.01 -8.97 -4.91
C PHE A 230 8.95 -7.86 -4.91
N ASN A 231 9.32 -6.65 -4.51
CA ASN A 231 8.44 -5.49 -4.54
C ASN A 231 8.23 -5.00 -5.98
N LEU A 232 7.01 -4.95 -6.47
CA LEU A 232 6.74 -4.55 -7.87
C LEU A 232 7.24 -3.14 -8.21
N GLN A 233 7.14 -2.18 -7.29
CA GLN A 233 7.61 -0.80 -7.52
C GLN A 233 9.12 -0.72 -7.75
N ASP A 234 9.90 -1.67 -7.25
CA ASP A 234 11.35 -1.67 -7.41
C ASP A 234 11.79 -2.10 -8.81
N LEU A 235 10.87 -2.61 -9.65
CA LEU A 235 11.14 -2.94 -11.06
C LEU A 235 11.67 -1.74 -11.85
N ASN A 236 11.27 -0.53 -11.50
CA ASN A 236 11.78 0.70 -12.13
C ASN A 236 13.29 0.89 -11.94
N ASN A 237 13.84 0.42 -10.81
CA ASN A 237 15.27 0.51 -10.49
C ASN A 237 16.10 -0.51 -11.28
N LEU A 238 15.43 -1.47 -11.95
CA LEU A 238 16.05 -2.58 -12.66
C LEU A 238 15.88 -2.49 -14.18
N LYS A 239 15.43 -1.34 -14.69
CA LYS A 239 15.27 -1.11 -16.15
C LYS A 239 16.57 -1.36 -16.89
N GLY A 240 16.48 -2.09 -18.00
CA GLY A 240 17.63 -2.47 -18.81
C GLY A 240 18.42 -3.69 -18.33
N LEU A 241 18.14 -4.21 -17.12
CA LEU A 241 18.76 -5.42 -16.61
C LEU A 241 17.99 -6.68 -17.10
N PRO A 242 18.65 -7.84 -17.14
CA PRO A 242 18.05 -9.08 -17.67
C PRO A 242 17.10 -9.73 -16.67
N VAL A 243 16.20 -8.97 -16.10
CA VAL A 243 15.21 -9.46 -15.13
C VAL A 243 13.80 -9.10 -15.56
N LYS A 244 12.82 -9.79 -14.99
CA LYS A 244 11.40 -9.46 -15.07
C LYS A 244 10.66 -9.86 -13.80
N ALA A 245 9.57 -9.17 -13.52
CA ALA A 245 8.63 -9.56 -12.49
C ALA A 245 7.61 -10.56 -13.04
N ILE A 246 7.24 -11.56 -12.23
CA ILE A 246 6.17 -12.52 -12.52
C ILE A 246 5.23 -12.54 -11.31
N VAL A 247 3.95 -12.28 -11.57
CA VAL A 247 2.88 -12.52 -10.60
C VAL A 247 2.23 -13.86 -10.94
N PRO A 248 2.33 -14.87 -10.06
CA PRO A 248 1.69 -16.16 -10.27
C PRO A 248 0.16 -16.08 -10.40
N ALA A 249 -0.44 -17.13 -10.99
CA ALA A 249 -1.87 -17.16 -11.32
C ALA A 249 -2.81 -17.02 -10.12
N GLU A 250 -2.36 -17.43 -8.93
CA GLU A 250 -3.13 -17.27 -7.69
C GLU A 250 -3.22 -15.80 -7.26
N GLY A 251 -2.33 -14.95 -7.77
CA GLY A 251 -2.28 -13.54 -7.48
C GLY A 251 -1.06 -13.11 -6.68
N ARG A 252 -1.18 -11.99 -5.99
CA ARG A 252 -0.09 -11.30 -5.30
C ARG A 252 -0.36 -11.12 -3.80
N PRO A 253 0.58 -11.50 -2.92
CA PRO A 253 0.62 -10.98 -1.56
C PRO A 253 0.83 -9.46 -1.59
N TYR A 254 0.36 -8.77 -0.55
CA TYR A 254 0.52 -7.32 -0.50
C TYR A 254 0.64 -6.79 0.94
N VAL A 255 1.19 -5.59 1.06
CA VAL A 255 1.08 -4.76 2.27
C VAL A 255 0.47 -3.41 1.89
N ARG A 256 -0.55 -3.02 2.66
CA ARG A 256 -1.21 -1.73 2.51
C ARG A 256 -0.45 -0.68 3.31
N PHE A 257 -0.26 0.47 2.72
CA PHE A 257 0.08 1.69 3.44
C PHE A 257 -1.18 2.48 3.75
N ASP A 258 -1.26 3.01 4.94
CA ASP A 258 -2.38 3.80 5.41
C ASP A 258 -1.92 5.23 5.70
N ILE A 259 -2.80 6.18 5.46
CA ILE A 259 -2.67 7.57 5.91
C ILE A 259 -3.69 7.83 7.02
N SER A 260 -3.24 8.42 8.12
CA SER A 260 -4.06 8.67 9.32
C SER A 260 -3.75 10.04 9.91
N MET A 261 -4.77 10.70 10.46
CA MET A 261 -4.59 11.97 11.15
C MET A 261 -4.07 11.73 12.57
N LEU A 262 -2.96 12.37 12.92
CA LEU A 262 -2.39 12.28 14.25
C LEU A 262 -3.30 12.99 15.27
N LYS A 263 -3.31 12.49 16.49
CA LYS A 263 -4.08 13.06 17.60
C LYS A 263 -3.69 14.52 17.82
N ASN A 264 -4.67 15.40 17.95
CA ASN A 264 -4.51 16.85 18.12
C ASN A 264 -3.62 17.48 17.01
N ALA A 265 -3.77 17.01 15.76
CA ALA A 265 -3.05 17.56 14.60
C ALA A 265 -3.17 19.09 14.57
N PRO A 266 -2.04 19.84 14.47
CA PRO A 266 -2.05 21.33 14.44
C PRO A 266 -2.80 21.91 13.23
N HIS A 267 -2.80 21.20 12.09
CA HIS A 267 -3.39 21.67 10.82
C HIS A 267 -4.41 20.63 10.29
N PRO A 268 -5.55 20.41 11.01
CA PRO A 268 -6.46 19.31 10.70
C PRO A 268 -7.17 19.47 9.34
N ASN A 269 -7.40 20.70 8.87
CA ASN A 269 -8.04 20.93 7.58
C ASN A 269 -7.05 20.70 6.41
N ALA A 270 -5.80 21.11 6.55
CA ALA A 270 -4.73 20.80 5.59
C ALA A 270 -4.49 19.28 5.51
N ALA A 271 -4.54 18.59 6.66
CA ALA A 271 -4.46 17.14 6.72
C ALA A 271 -5.60 16.46 5.95
N ARG A 272 -6.84 16.86 6.19
CA ARG A 272 -8.02 16.34 5.46
C ARG A 272 -7.93 16.63 3.96
N LEU A 273 -7.53 17.83 3.59
CA LEU A 273 -7.38 18.22 2.19
C LEU A 273 -6.31 17.39 1.50
N PHE A 274 -5.17 17.13 2.15
CA PHE A 274 -4.11 16.29 1.63
C PHE A 274 -4.55 14.83 1.48
N MET A 275 -5.25 14.27 2.47
CA MET A 275 -5.82 12.91 2.39
C MET A 275 -6.74 12.77 1.18
N ASN A 276 -7.60 13.77 0.93
CA ASN A 276 -8.47 13.77 -0.24
C ASN A 276 -7.70 13.90 -1.56
N HIS A 277 -6.69 14.77 -1.61
CA HIS A 277 -5.81 14.93 -2.77
C HIS A 277 -5.04 13.65 -3.08
N TYR A 278 -4.53 12.97 -2.07
CA TYR A 278 -3.79 11.71 -2.23
C TYR A 278 -4.65 10.62 -2.91
N LEU A 279 -5.96 10.65 -2.69
CA LEU A 279 -6.94 9.74 -3.31
C LEU A 279 -7.46 10.24 -4.67
N GLU A 280 -7.00 11.36 -5.21
CA GLU A 280 -7.38 11.79 -6.56
C GLU A 280 -6.82 10.77 -7.58
N PRO A 281 -7.59 10.39 -8.62
CA PRO A 281 -7.14 9.40 -9.62
C PRO A 281 -5.79 9.74 -10.26
N GLU A 282 -5.50 11.03 -10.47
CA GLU A 282 -4.25 11.52 -11.04
C GLU A 282 -3.06 11.22 -10.11
N GLN A 283 -3.24 11.40 -8.79
CA GLN A 283 -2.20 11.12 -7.80
C GLN A 283 -1.99 9.62 -7.63
N GLN A 284 -3.07 8.85 -7.62
CA GLN A 284 -3.00 7.40 -7.58
C GLN A 284 -2.34 6.82 -8.84
N LEU A 285 -2.49 7.47 -9.99
CA LEU A 285 -1.84 7.05 -11.24
C LEU A 285 -0.31 7.26 -11.18
N VAL A 286 0.19 8.28 -10.46
CA VAL A 286 1.64 8.46 -10.22
C VAL A 286 2.21 7.21 -9.54
N PHE A 287 1.57 6.74 -8.47
CA PHE A 287 1.98 5.53 -7.76
C PHE A 287 1.80 4.28 -8.61
N ALA A 288 0.69 4.16 -9.33
CA ALA A 288 0.40 3.00 -10.15
C ALA A 288 1.43 2.82 -11.29
N ASN A 289 1.82 3.89 -11.97
CA ASN A 289 2.88 3.85 -12.99
C ASN A 289 4.27 3.53 -12.40
N ALA A 290 4.43 3.68 -11.10
CA ALA A 290 5.62 3.26 -10.38
C ALA A 290 5.57 1.81 -9.88
N GLY A 291 4.46 1.09 -10.07
CA GLY A 291 4.32 -0.30 -9.66
C GLY A 291 3.65 -0.51 -8.30
N TYR A 292 3.17 0.54 -7.65
CA TYR A 292 2.27 0.41 -6.50
C TYR A 292 0.86 0.10 -6.99
N ASN A 293 0.11 -0.73 -6.27
CA ASN A 293 -1.30 -0.84 -6.58
C ASN A 293 -2.06 0.37 -6.03
N PRO A 294 -2.83 1.03 -6.89
CA PRO A 294 -3.73 2.09 -6.47
C PRO A 294 -4.88 1.50 -5.65
N VAL A 295 -5.50 2.33 -4.83
CA VAL A 295 -6.68 1.95 -4.05
C VAL A 295 -7.98 2.50 -4.66
N ILE A 296 -7.88 3.35 -5.67
CA ILE A 296 -9.00 4.03 -6.33
C ILE A 296 -9.40 3.30 -7.60
N LYS A 297 -10.69 3.07 -7.74
CA LYS A 297 -11.32 2.39 -8.88
C LYS A 297 -10.97 3.05 -10.21
N GLY A 298 -10.67 2.22 -11.21
CA GLY A 298 -10.45 2.67 -12.58
C GLY A 298 -9.06 3.27 -12.84
N VAL A 299 -8.13 3.20 -11.89
CA VAL A 299 -6.76 3.71 -12.07
C VAL A 299 -5.86 2.67 -12.74
N VAL A 300 -6.01 1.38 -12.41
CA VAL A 300 -5.19 0.31 -12.99
C VAL A 300 -5.27 0.29 -14.51
N GLU A 301 -6.46 0.49 -15.07
CA GLU A 301 -6.70 0.51 -16.52
C GLU A 301 -5.98 1.64 -17.25
N LYS A 302 -5.63 2.70 -16.53
CA LYS A 302 -4.93 3.89 -17.06
C LYS A 302 -3.41 3.81 -16.95
N THR A 303 -2.88 2.78 -16.27
CA THR A 303 -1.43 2.61 -16.11
C THR A 303 -0.75 2.27 -17.43
N ILE A 304 0.56 2.51 -17.48
CA ILE A 304 1.39 2.13 -18.63
C ILE A 304 1.25 0.63 -18.90
N GLU A 305 1.33 0.25 -20.18
CA GLU A 305 1.07 -1.11 -20.65
C GLU A 305 1.97 -2.16 -19.99
N GLU A 306 3.22 -1.83 -19.77
CA GLU A 306 4.23 -2.72 -19.17
C GLU A 306 3.87 -3.17 -17.74
N ILE A 307 3.34 -2.28 -16.92
CA ILE A 307 3.05 -2.56 -15.50
C ILE A 307 1.62 -3.04 -15.26
N ARG A 308 0.69 -2.66 -16.14
CA ARG A 308 -0.75 -2.95 -16.00
C ARG A 308 -1.09 -4.41 -15.69
N PRO A 309 -0.56 -5.41 -16.42
CA PRO A 309 -0.87 -6.80 -16.14
C PRO A 309 -0.45 -7.26 -14.74
N LEU A 310 0.66 -6.70 -14.22
CA LEU A 310 1.16 -7.03 -12.89
C LEU A 310 0.26 -6.46 -11.79
N LEU A 311 -0.25 -5.23 -11.99
CA LEU A 311 -1.15 -4.59 -11.03
C LEU A 311 -2.58 -5.16 -11.09
N ALA A 312 -3.03 -5.61 -12.25
CA ALA A 312 -4.34 -6.23 -12.43
C ALA A 312 -4.46 -7.63 -11.80
N ALA A 313 -3.33 -8.24 -11.39
CA ALA A 313 -3.33 -9.53 -10.74
C ALA A 313 -4.12 -9.50 -9.42
N LYS A 314 -4.81 -10.61 -9.13
CA LYS A 314 -5.67 -10.75 -7.94
C LYS A 314 -4.89 -10.55 -6.64
N PRO A 315 -5.39 -9.76 -5.67
CA PRO A 315 -4.80 -9.71 -4.33
C PRO A 315 -5.07 -11.03 -3.57
N MET A 316 -4.03 -11.61 -2.97
CA MET A 316 -4.13 -12.85 -2.19
C MET A 316 -4.34 -12.60 -0.70
N GLY A 317 -3.90 -11.45 -0.20
CA GLY A 317 -3.98 -11.11 1.22
C GLY A 317 -2.72 -10.41 1.73
N THR A 318 -2.73 -10.15 3.03
CA THR A 318 -1.69 -9.43 3.76
C THR A 318 -1.46 -10.08 5.13
N THR A 319 -0.61 -9.49 5.95
CA THR A 319 -0.43 -9.89 7.36
C THR A 319 -1.68 -9.62 8.18
N ILE A 320 -1.83 -10.41 9.24
CA ILE A 320 -2.83 -10.21 10.30
C ILE A 320 -2.05 -9.71 11.52
N PRO A 321 -2.12 -8.41 11.85
CA PRO A 321 -1.28 -7.81 12.90
C PRO A 321 -1.37 -8.51 14.25
N GLU A 322 -2.56 -8.99 14.62
CA GLU A 322 -2.84 -9.68 15.88
C GLU A 322 -2.12 -11.03 15.99
N ARG A 323 -1.80 -11.65 14.85
CA ARG A 323 -1.10 -12.95 14.77
C ARG A 323 0.36 -12.80 14.37
N GLN A 324 0.90 -11.61 14.32
CA GLN A 324 2.25 -11.33 13.82
C GLN A 324 3.32 -12.14 14.53
N ASP A 325 3.32 -12.13 15.86
CA ASP A 325 4.32 -12.83 16.68
C ASP A 325 4.19 -14.35 16.52
N GLU A 326 2.97 -14.89 16.52
CA GLU A 326 2.69 -16.31 16.26
C GLU A 326 3.28 -16.75 14.92
N MET A 327 3.08 -15.96 13.87
CA MET A 327 3.55 -16.29 12.52
C MET A 327 5.08 -16.22 12.40
N LEU A 328 5.72 -15.24 13.05
CA LEU A 328 7.17 -15.15 13.09
C LEU A 328 7.79 -16.35 13.83
N GLU A 329 7.20 -16.78 14.93
CA GLU A 329 7.69 -17.98 15.64
C GLU A 329 7.50 -19.26 14.81
N LEU A 330 6.38 -19.39 14.10
CA LEU A 330 6.17 -20.49 13.17
C LEU A 330 7.22 -20.48 12.03
N ALA A 331 7.54 -19.31 11.49
CA ALA A 331 8.58 -19.18 10.46
C ALA A 331 9.97 -19.62 10.99
N LYS A 332 10.34 -19.23 12.21
CA LYS A 332 11.60 -19.66 12.86
C LYS A 332 11.67 -21.17 13.09
N GLN A 333 10.54 -21.82 13.36
CA GLN A 333 10.49 -23.28 13.53
C GLN A 333 10.75 -24.02 12.21
N ILE A 334 10.25 -23.49 11.09
CA ILE A 334 10.34 -24.14 9.77
C ILE A 334 11.66 -23.80 9.06
N TYR A 335 12.06 -22.55 9.08
CA TYR A 335 13.28 -22.05 8.42
C TYR A 335 14.39 -21.85 9.47
N LYS A 336 15.09 -22.92 9.78
CA LYS A 336 16.19 -22.93 10.77
C LYS A 336 17.45 -22.28 10.23
#